data_ac308a46afeba7e54512303d25898c0c
#
_entry.id   ac308a46afeba7e54512303d25898c0c
#
_cell.length_a   1.000
_cell.length_b   1.000
_cell.length_c   1.000
_cell.angle_alpha   90.00
_cell.angle_beta   90.00
_cell.angle_gamma   90.00
#
_symmetry.space_group_name_H-M   'P 1'
#
loop_
_entity.id
_entity.type
_entity.pdbx_description
1 polymer ?
#
loop_
_entity_poly.entity_id
_entity_poly.type
_entity_poly.pdbx_seq_one_letter_code
_entity_poly.pdbx_strand_id
1 'polypeptide(L)' 'MPKEMSYYRRYLQRMKEEWGIGFPVSNEVLDDLADAAEEKYENARRDGLTVDQAQELAMAVLVDGIGDEHT' A
#
# COMPACT_ATOMS: atom_id res chain seq x y z
N MET A 1 -17.72 -4.98 12.40
CA MET A 1 -17.01 -3.72 12.53
C MET A 1 -16.87 -3.08 11.16
N PRO A 2 -17.28 -1.84 10.99
CA PRO A 2 -17.09 -1.21 9.69
C PRO A 2 -15.61 -1.18 9.34
N LYS A 3 -15.33 -1.51 8.12
CA LYS A 3 -13.96 -1.51 7.66
C LYS A 3 -13.56 -0.08 7.36
N GLU A 4 -12.74 0.46 8.21
CA GLU A 4 -12.22 1.79 7.96
C GLU A 4 -11.15 1.72 6.89
N MET A 5 -10.68 2.89 6.45
CA MET A 5 -9.57 2.98 5.52
C MET A 5 -8.41 2.15 6.06
N SER A 6 -7.89 1.26 5.25
CA SER A 6 -6.81 0.38 5.68
C SER A 6 -5.55 1.17 6.02
N TYR A 7 -4.65 0.56 6.79
CA TYR A 7 -3.38 1.16 7.13
C TYR A 7 -2.63 1.60 5.87
N TYR A 8 -2.61 0.74 4.86
CA TYR A 8 -1.88 1.02 3.64
C TYR A 8 -2.52 2.14 2.84
N ARG A 9 -3.84 2.18 2.81
CA ARG A 9 -4.54 3.25 2.12
C ARG A 9 -4.29 4.59 2.79
N ARG A 10 -4.27 4.61 4.12
CA ARG A 10 -3.99 5.82 4.88
C ARG A 10 -2.55 6.29 4.65
N TYR A 11 -1.63 5.35 4.60
CA TYR A 11 -0.24 5.65 4.32
C TYR A 11 -0.10 6.31 2.95
N LEU A 12 -0.76 5.75 1.95
CA LEU A 12 -0.72 6.30 0.59
C LEU A 12 -1.37 7.67 0.51
N GLN A 13 -2.49 7.84 1.21
CA GLN A 13 -3.18 9.12 1.24
C GLN A 13 -2.29 10.21 1.83
N ARG A 14 -1.61 9.89 2.91
CA ARG A 14 -0.69 10.82 3.54
C ARG A 14 0.49 11.14 2.63
N MET A 15 1.02 10.13 1.97
CA MET A 15 2.11 10.33 1.03
C MET A 15 1.69 11.29 -0.09
N LYS A 16 0.47 11.11 -0.60
CA LYS A 16 -0.06 11.97 -1.63
C LYS A 16 -0.18 13.42 -1.15
N GLU A 17 -0.65 13.60 0.08
CA GLU A 17 -0.80 14.93 0.66
C GLU A 17 0.55 15.61 0.86
N GLU A 18 1.53 14.85 1.30
CA GLU A 18 2.87 15.39 1.52
C GLU A 18 3.61 15.66 0.22
N TRP A 19 3.35 14.84 -0.78
CA TRP A 19 3.94 15.04 -2.10
C TRP A 19 3.41 16.31 -2.75
N GLY A 20 2.11 16.53 -2.59
CA GLY A 20 1.46 17.71 -3.16
C GLY A 20 1.07 17.54 -4.61
N ILE A 21 1.12 18.64 -5.35
CA ILE A 21 0.75 18.64 -6.76
C ILE A 21 1.75 17.80 -7.55
N GLY A 22 1.24 16.99 -8.46
CA GLY A 22 2.09 16.16 -9.29
C GLY A 22 2.32 14.76 -8.78
N PHE A 23 1.58 14.36 -7.74
CA PHE A 23 1.64 12.98 -7.28
C PHE A 23 1.29 12.06 -8.45
N PRO A 24 2.14 11.04 -8.72
CA PRO A 24 2.04 10.29 -9.99
C PRO A 24 0.89 9.29 -10.09
N VAL A 25 0.10 9.11 -9.04
CA VAL A 25 -0.92 8.05 -9.01
C VAL A 25 -2.28 8.63 -8.66
N SER A 26 -3.32 8.13 -9.32
CA SER A 26 -4.69 8.53 -9.04
C SER A 26 -5.22 7.83 -7.78
N ASN A 27 -6.34 8.33 -7.25
CA ASN A 27 -6.98 7.72 -6.09
C ASN A 27 -7.41 6.28 -6.36
N GLU A 28 -7.85 5.99 -7.58
CA GLU A 28 -8.24 4.64 -7.95
C GLU A 28 -7.05 3.68 -7.86
N VAL A 29 -5.90 4.12 -8.33
CA VAL A 29 -4.69 3.31 -8.26
C VAL A 29 -4.25 3.15 -6.82
N LEU A 30 -4.41 4.18 -5.99
CA LEU A 30 -4.08 4.08 -4.57
C LEU A 30 -4.90 2.99 -3.88
N ASP A 31 -6.20 2.91 -4.22
CA ASP A 31 -7.06 1.88 -3.65
C ASP A 31 -6.59 0.49 -4.08
N ASP A 32 -6.24 0.33 -5.36
CA ASP A 32 -5.75 -0.95 -5.87
C ASP A 32 -4.43 -1.34 -5.21
N LEU A 33 -3.54 -0.38 -5.03
CA LEU A 33 -2.26 -0.65 -4.39
C LEU A 33 -2.45 -1.06 -2.93
N ALA A 34 -3.35 -0.38 -2.23
CA ALA A 34 -3.62 -0.72 -0.84
C ALA A 34 -4.19 -2.13 -0.72
N ASP A 35 -5.10 -2.50 -1.61
CA ASP A 35 -5.66 -3.85 -1.61
C ASP A 35 -4.57 -4.90 -1.89
N ALA A 36 -3.70 -4.62 -2.85
CA ALA A 36 -2.62 -5.53 -3.18
C ALA A 36 -1.65 -5.70 -2.00
N ALA A 37 -1.36 -4.60 -1.31
CA ALA A 37 -0.48 -4.64 -0.15
C ALA A 37 -1.10 -5.45 0.99
N GLU A 38 -2.39 -5.27 1.25
CA GLU A 38 -3.07 -6.02 2.29
C GLU A 38 -3.07 -7.51 1.96
N GLU A 39 -3.33 -7.85 0.72
CA GLU A 39 -3.31 -9.25 0.29
C GLU A 39 -1.93 -9.84 0.47
N LYS A 40 -0.90 -9.10 0.10
CA LYS A 40 0.47 -9.55 0.29
C LYS A 40 0.79 -9.80 1.75
N TYR A 41 0.35 -8.88 2.62
CA TYR A 41 0.54 -9.03 4.05
C TYR A 41 -0.12 -10.29 4.58
N GLU A 42 -1.39 -10.50 4.22
CA GLU A 42 -2.13 -11.66 4.68
C GLU A 42 -1.50 -12.96 4.22
N ASN A 43 -1.10 -13.01 2.95
CA ASN A 43 -0.45 -14.19 2.39
C ASN A 43 0.87 -14.48 3.09
N ALA A 44 1.65 -13.45 3.37
CA ALA A 44 2.92 -13.61 4.07
C ALA A 44 2.71 -14.16 5.48
N ARG A 45 1.71 -13.63 6.19
CA ARG A 45 1.40 -14.13 7.53
C ARG A 45 0.94 -15.57 7.48
N ARG A 46 0.16 -15.92 6.49
CA ARG A 46 -0.31 -17.29 6.31
C ARG A 46 0.85 -18.24 6.05
N ASP A 47 1.88 -17.76 5.36
CA ASP A 47 3.07 -18.54 5.08
C ASP A 47 4.02 -18.65 6.29
N GLY A 48 3.67 -17.99 7.38
CA GLY A 48 4.45 -18.11 8.61
C GLY A 48 5.45 -16.99 8.86
N LEU A 49 5.45 -15.96 8.03
CA LEU A 49 6.35 -14.85 8.23
C LEU A 49 5.90 -14.00 9.43
N THR A 50 6.85 -13.29 10.04
CA THR A 50 6.54 -12.42 11.17
C THR A 50 5.78 -11.19 10.69
N VAL A 51 5.18 -10.47 11.64
CA VAL A 51 4.47 -9.22 11.31
C VAL A 51 5.42 -8.24 10.59
N ASP A 52 6.63 -8.10 11.10
CA ASP A 52 7.61 -7.19 10.50
C ASP A 52 7.96 -7.59 9.07
N GLN A 53 8.18 -8.88 8.84
CA GLN A 53 8.50 -9.38 7.52
C GLN A 53 7.33 -9.19 6.55
N ALA A 54 6.12 -9.52 7.01
CA ALA A 54 4.94 -9.39 6.19
C ALA A 54 4.68 -7.93 5.83
N GLN A 55 4.85 -7.04 6.80
CA GLN A 55 4.65 -5.62 6.56
C GLN A 55 5.68 -5.06 5.60
N GLU A 56 6.91 -5.51 5.70
CA GLU A 56 7.97 -5.09 4.78
C GLU A 56 7.62 -5.47 3.35
N LEU A 57 7.12 -6.68 3.14
CA LEU A 57 6.68 -7.11 1.82
C LEU A 57 5.50 -6.29 1.31
N ALA A 58 4.55 -6.01 2.19
CA ALA A 58 3.39 -5.21 1.81
C ALA A 58 3.81 -3.79 1.40
N MET A 59 4.72 -3.20 2.16
CA MET A 59 5.21 -1.86 1.83
C MET A 59 5.95 -1.84 0.51
N ALA A 60 6.67 -2.91 0.19
CA ALA A 60 7.35 -3.02 -1.08
C ALA A 60 6.36 -2.99 -2.25
N VAL A 61 5.19 -3.59 -2.07
CA VAL A 61 4.13 -3.55 -3.09
C VAL A 61 3.71 -2.11 -3.36
N LEU A 62 3.56 -1.31 -2.32
CA LEU A 62 3.18 0.09 -2.47
C LEU A 62 4.25 0.88 -3.21
N VAL A 63 5.49 0.73 -2.81
CA VAL A 63 6.60 1.47 -3.39
C VAL A 63 6.79 1.09 -4.86
N ASP A 64 6.75 -0.20 -5.16
CA ASP A 64 6.91 -0.68 -6.53
C ASP A 64 5.78 -0.17 -7.42
N GLY A 65 4.55 -0.17 -6.90
CA GLY A 65 3.41 0.29 -7.67
C GLY A 65 3.50 1.77 -8.02
N ILE A 66 3.94 2.58 -7.07
CA ILE A 66 4.11 4.01 -7.32
C ILE A 66 5.26 4.24 -8.30
N GLY A 67 6.33 3.48 -8.16
CA GLY A 67 7.47 3.58 -9.06
C GLY A 67 7.10 3.26 -10.50
N ASP A 68 6.31 2.21 -10.70
CA ASP A 68 5.86 1.83 -12.03
C ASP A 68 5.02 2.92 -12.68
N GLU A 69 4.12 3.52 -11.91
CA GLU A 69 3.27 4.58 -12.43
C GLU A 69 4.08 5.84 -12.74
N HIS A 70 5.15 6.06 -11.99
CA HIS A 70 5.98 7.24 -12.17
C HIS A 70 6.88 7.13 -13.41
N THR A 71 7.29 5.94 -13.75
CA THR A 71 8.13 5.73 -14.93
C THR A 71 7.30 5.53 -16.17
#